data_600e18811965a9d9e92117e72562b31f
#
_entry.id   600e18811965a9d9e92117e72562b31f
#
_cell.length_a   1.000
_cell.length_b   1.000
_cell.length_c   1.000
_cell.angle_alpha   90.00
_cell.angle_beta   90.00
_cell.angle_gamma   90.00
#
_symmetry.space_group_name_H-M   'P 1'
#
loop_
_entity.id
_entity.type
_entity.pdbx_description
1 polymer ?
#
loop_
_entity_poly.entity_id
_entity_poly.type
_entity_poly.pdbx_seq_one_letter_code
_entity_poly.pdbx_strand_id
1 'polypeptide(L)'
;MKANTMLFDTHLHMIYPDRLKYPWLSKVEALNKPYRLGNYLRSAKRLGISGCLHMEVDVAEAQIRDETALVSELIAQSGGLMRGAISACRPENADFPELLEWATTKVNILGFRRILHEMPDELSQGQLFRDNVKRLSGSGLTFDLCVLGRQLGLAAELVDHCPDVQFILDHCGVPDIKGGEFEGWAKGMSALAERPNIIAKISGVIAYADPDNWGLDDIRPYVEHTVQCFGHDRVIWGSDSPVCNLGGGLETWVAAIRALTDGWSTDDRAALFHRNAQAVWDI
;
A
#
# COMPACT_ATOMS: atom_id res chain seq x y z
N MET A 1 -20.72 -14.81 19.37
CA MET A 1 -20.24 -14.03 18.21
C MET A 1 -18.83 -13.54 18.54
N LYS A 2 -17.79 -13.91 17.78
CA LYS A 2 -16.45 -13.32 17.96
C LYS A 2 -16.58 -11.82 17.75
N ALA A 3 -16.01 -11.00 18.64
CA ALA A 3 -16.00 -9.54 18.47
C ALA A 3 -15.39 -9.21 17.09
N ASN A 4 -16.06 -8.35 16.34
CA ASN A 4 -15.59 -7.95 15.02
C ASN A 4 -14.31 -7.13 15.23
N THR A 5 -13.15 -7.66 14.85
CA THR A 5 -11.86 -6.97 14.99
C THR A 5 -11.93 -5.65 14.20
N MET A 6 -11.52 -4.55 14.82
CA MET A 6 -11.40 -3.26 14.15
C MET A 6 -10.41 -3.36 12.99
N LEU A 7 -10.70 -2.66 11.91
CA LEU A 7 -9.82 -2.59 10.74
C LEU A 7 -9.18 -1.20 10.68
N PHE A 8 -7.89 -1.15 10.39
CA PHE A 8 -7.19 0.06 10.02
C PHE A 8 -6.70 -0.09 8.57
N ASP A 9 -7.21 0.75 7.67
CA ASP A 9 -6.95 0.67 6.24
C ASP A 9 -5.70 1.46 5.88
N THR A 10 -4.59 0.77 5.64
CA THR A 10 -3.30 1.40 5.34
C THR A 10 -3.09 1.74 3.87
N HIS A 11 -4.11 1.50 3.00
CA HIS A 11 -3.95 1.71 1.55
C HIS A 11 -5.27 2.11 0.91
N LEU A 12 -5.54 3.41 0.88
CA LEU A 12 -6.77 4.00 0.36
C LEU A 12 -6.44 5.11 -0.64
N HIS A 13 -6.98 5.04 -1.85
CA HIS A 13 -6.86 6.08 -2.85
C HIS A 13 -8.12 6.95 -2.93
N MET A 14 -7.93 8.26 -3.10
CA MET A 14 -9.01 9.21 -3.35
C MET A 14 -8.86 9.83 -4.75
N ILE A 15 -9.91 9.80 -5.57
CA ILE A 15 -9.87 10.25 -6.96
C ILE A 15 -10.78 11.47 -7.13
N TYR A 16 -10.16 12.63 -7.40
CA TYR A 16 -10.80 13.94 -7.57
C TYR A 16 -10.43 14.54 -8.94
N PRO A 17 -11.00 14.06 -10.06
CA PRO A 17 -10.58 14.46 -11.42
C PRO A 17 -10.91 15.91 -11.77
N ASP A 18 -11.74 16.57 -10.96
CA ASP A 18 -11.99 18.02 -11.00
C ASP A 18 -10.87 18.86 -10.34
N ARG A 19 -9.99 18.23 -9.58
CA ARG A 19 -8.89 18.88 -8.85
C ARG A 19 -7.51 18.47 -9.36
N LEU A 20 -7.33 17.18 -9.71
CA LEU A 20 -6.05 16.57 -10.06
C LEU A 20 -6.15 15.78 -11.36
N LYS A 21 -5.02 15.62 -12.04
CA LYS A 21 -4.90 14.80 -13.25
C LYS A 21 -4.26 13.45 -12.92
N TYR A 22 -4.90 12.39 -13.38
CA TYR A 22 -4.47 10.99 -13.20
C TYR A 22 -4.22 10.35 -14.58
N PRO A 23 -3.01 10.47 -15.16
CA PRO A 23 -2.75 10.04 -16.52
C PRO A 23 -3.06 8.57 -16.79
N TRP A 24 -2.84 7.72 -15.79
CA TRP A 24 -3.05 6.27 -15.89
C TRP A 24 -4.52 5.85 -15.93
N LEU A 25 -5.44 6.62 -15.32
CA LEU A 25 -6.87 6.27 -15.24
C LEU A 25 -7.53 6.11 -16.63
N SER A 26 -7.04 6.81 -17.65
CA SER A 26 -7.55 6.68 -19.02
C SER A 26 -7.37 5.27 -19.60
N LYS A 27 -6.44 4.49 -19.03
CA LYS A 27 -6.17 3.09 -19.44
C LYS A 27 -7.01 2.06 -18.67
N VAL A 28 -7.71 2.48 -17.59
CA VAL A 28 -8.50 1.59 -16.72
C VAL A 28 -9.90 2.14 -16.55
N GLU A 29 -10.76 1.89 -17.54
CA GLU A 29 -12.12 2.45 -17.62
C GLU A 29 -12.95 2.22 -16.35
N ALA A 30 -12.86 1.06 -15.74
CA ALA A 30 -13.57 0.69 -14.52
C ALA A 30 -13.26 1.63 -13.33
N LEU A 31 -12.05 2.20 -13.29
CA LEU A 31 -11.57 3.10 -12.24
C LEU A 31 -11.62 4.58 -12.65
N ASN A 32 -11.84 4.90 -13.92
CA ASN A 32 -11.85 6.28 -14.44
C ASN A 32 -13.13 7.03 -14.06
N LYS A 33 -13.32 7.20 -12.76
CA LYS A 33 -14.47 7.90 -12.16
C LYS A 33 -14.09 8.47 -10.79
N PRO A 34 -14.80 9.51 -10.32
CA PRO A 34 -14.54 10.05 -8.98
C PRO A 34 -14.73 9.00 -7.88
N TYR A 35 -13.77 8.94 -6.95
CA TYR A 35 -13.92 8.21 -5.70
C TYR A 35 -13.65 9.14 -4.53
N ARG A 36 -14.73 9.64 -3.94
CA ARG A 36 -14.68 10.73 -2.98
C ARG A 36 -14.76 10.23 -1.54
N LEU A 37 -14.24 11.02 -0.61
CA LEU A 37 -14.24 10.73 0.82
C LEU A 37 -15.61 10.24 1.34
N GLY A 38 -16.69 10.92 0.97
CA GLY A 38 -18.04 10.54 1.39
C GLY A 38 -18.51 9.17 0.90
N ASN A 39 -17.97 8.66 -0.23
CA ASN A 39 -18.22 7.29 -0.69
C ASN A 39 -17.56 6.29 0.27
N TYR A 40 -16.28 6.49 0.55
CA TYR A 40 -15.51 5.64 1.43
C TYR A 40 -16.05 5.63 2.86
N LEU A 41 -16.34 6.79 3.45
CA LEU A 41 -16.84 6.90 4.83
C LEU A 41 -18.08 6.05 5.08
N ARG A 42 -19.00 5.96 4.10
CA ARG A 42 -20.22 5.14 4.22
C ARG A 42 -19.90 3.65 4.32
N SER A 43 -19.00 3.15 3.46
CA SER A 43 -18.57 1.74 3.48
C SER A 43 -17.71 1.44 4.71
N ALA A 44 -16.76 2.31 5.04
CA ALA A 44 -15.88 2.16 6.21
C ALA A 44 -16.66 1.96 7.51
N LYS A 45 -17.68 2.80 7.74
CA LYS A 45 -18.56 2.68 8.92
C LYS A 45 -19.26 1.34 9.00
N ARG A 46 -19.81 0.83 7.88
CA ARG A 46 -20.50 -0.47 7.84
C ARG A 46 -19.55 -1.64 8.06
N LEU A 47 -18.34 -1.53 7.60
CA LEU A 47 -17.33 -2.59 7.64
C LEU A 47 -16.51 -2.60 8.94
N GLY A 48 -16.67 -1.59 9.81
CA GLY A 48 -15.91 -1.48 11.06
C GLY A 48 -14.46 -1.01 10.83
N ILE A 49 -14.22 -0.24 9.77
CA ILE A 49 -12.94 0.44 9.56
C ILE A 49 -12.91 1.66 10.48
N SER A 50 -11.93 1.68 11.38
CA SER A 50 -11.79 2.67 12.45
C SER A 50 -10.74 3.75 12.17
N GLY A 51 -9.94 3.56 11.13
CA GLY A 51 -8.93 4.50 10.68
C GLY A 51 -8.39 4.13 9.31
N CYS A 52 -7.80 5.10 8.61
CA CYS A 52 -7.17 4.87 7.33
C CYS A 52 -6.01 5.82 7.06
N LEU A 53 -5.12 5.41 6.13
CA LEU A 53 -4.12 6.26 5.48
C LEU A 53 -4.49 6.44 4.02
N HIS A 54 -4.30 7.67 3.52
CA HIS A 54 -4.32 7.91 2.09
C HIS A 54 -3.01 7.40 1.47
N MET A 55 -3.12 6.70 0.36
CA MET A 55 -2.01 6.34 -0.51
C MET A 55 -2.09 7.22 -1.76
N GLU A 56 -0.96 7.79 -2.18
CA GLU A 56 -0.85 8.58 -3.41
C GLU A 56 -1.47 7.86 -4.62
N VAL A 57 -1.93 8.60 -5.63
CA VAL A 57 -2.73 8.06 -6.74
C VAL A 57 -2.04 8.26 -8.11
N ASP A 58 -0.72 8.33 -8.14
CA ASP A 58 0.08 8.59 -9.33
C ASP A 58 -0.47 9.74 -10.20
N VAL A 59 -0.66 10.87 -9.54
CA VAL A 59 -1.05 12.11 -10.20
C VAL A 59 0.04 12.59 -11.16
N ALA A 60 -0.31 13.49 -12.08
CA ALA A 60 0.69 14.16 -12.92
C ALA A 60 1.80 14.76 -12.02
N GLU A 61 3.07 14.53 -12.35
CA GLU A 61 4.22 14.83 -11.50
C GLU A 61 4.22 16.26 -10.94
N ALA A 62 3.86 17.23 -11.77
CA ALA A 62 3.75 18.63 -11.34
C ALA A 62 2.66 18.87 -10.26
N GLN A 63 1.79 17.89 -9.99
CA GLN A 63 0.69 17.99 -9.03
C GLN A 63 0.92 17.15 -7.74
N ILE A 64 2.10 16.61 -7.51
CA ILE A 64 2.40 15.83 -6.29
C ILE A 64 2.12 16.64 -5.02
N ARG A 65 2.54 17.90 -4.99
CA ARG A 65 2.26 18.79 -3.84
C ARG A 65 0.79 19.21 -3.75
N ASP A 66 0.10 19.33 -4.89
CA ASP A 66 -1.34 19.62 -4.92
C ASP A 66 -2.15 18.44 -4.38
N GLU A 67 -1.74 17.19 -4.68
CA GLU A 67 -2.35 16.00 -4.08
C GLU A 67 -2.20 16.02 -2.56
N THR A 68 -1.00 16.30 -2.05
CA THR A 68 -0.77 16.40 -0.60
C THR A 68 -1.63 17.49 0.04
N ALA A 69 -1.81 18.63 -0.62
CA ALA A 69 -2.67 19.71 -0.14
C ALA A 69 -4.14 19.26 -0.08
N LEU A 70 -4.64 18.62 -1.15
CA LEU A 70 -5.98 18.04 -1.19
C LEU A 70 -6.17 17.02 -0.05
N VAL A 71 -5.21 16.12 0.14
CA VAL A 71 -5.32 15.08 1.19
C VAL A 71 -5.34 15.70 2.59
N SER A 72 -4.60 16.78 2.83
CA SER A 72 -4.67 17.53 4.10
C SER A 72 -6.07 18.09 4.37
N GLU A 73 -6.76 18.58 3.33
CA GLU A 73 -8.18 19.00 3.42
C GLU A 73 -9.08 17.81 3.76
N LEU A 74 -8.87 16.64 3.11
CA LEU A 74 -9.66 15.43 3.34
C LEU A 74 -9.46 14.85 4.74
N ILE A 75 -8.24 14.90 5.28
CA ILE A 75 -7.95 14.52 6.66
C ILE A 75 -8.79 15.36 7.62
N ALA A 76 -8.80 16.68 7.44
CA ALA A 76 -9.60 17.58 8.27
C ALA A 76 -11.11 17.30 8.17
N GLN A 77 -11.60 16.89 6.99
CA GLN A 77 -13.01 16.58 6.73
C GLN A 77 -13.40 15.16 7.16
N SER A 78 -12.46 14.27 7.43
CA SER A 78 -12.72 12.84 7.69
C SER A 78 -13.35 12.57 9.06
N GLY A 79 -13.42 13.55 9.94
CA GLY A 79 -13.85 13.37 11.32
C GLY A 79 -12.91 12.50 12.14
N GLY A 80 -11.62 12.51 11.78
CA GLY A 80 -10.57 11.75 12.46
C GLY A 80 -10.39 10.32 11.93
N LEU A 81 -11.11 9.90 10.88
CA LEU A 81 -10.92 8.57 10.29
C LEU A 81 -9.60 8.49 9.51
N MET A 82 -9.30 9.48 8.67
CA MET A 82 -8.04 9.53 7.93
C MET A 82 -6.95 10.14 8.81
N ARG A 83 -5.89 9.38 9.06
CA ARG A 83 -4.83 9.71 10.03
C ARG A 83 -3.59 10.32 9.40
N GLY A 84 -3.38 10.10 8.11
CA GLY A 84 -2.20 10.58 7.40
C GLY A 84 -2.19 10.12 5.96
N ALA A 85 -1.06 10.34 5.30
CA ALA A 85 -0.85 10.01 3.89
C ALA A 85 0.55 9.47 3.61
N ILE A 86 0.62 8.55 2.66
CA ILE A 86 1.83 8.19 1.94
C ILE A 86 1.81 8.99 0.64
N SER A 87 2.76 9.90 0.47
CA SER A 87 2.81 10.84 -0.65
C SER A 87 3.61 10.28 -1.83
N ALA A 88 3.28 10.72 -3.04
CA ALA A 88 4.09 10.41 -4.21
C ALA A 88 5.48 11.07 -4.11
N CYS A 89 6.48 10.42 -4.70
CA CYS A 89 7.81 11.00 -4.87
C CYS A 89 8.47 10.55 -6.17
N ARG A 90 9.59 11.18 -6.47
CA ARG A 90 10.45 10.84 -7.62
C ARG A 90 11.91 10.81 -7.13
N PRO A 91 12.35 9.69 -6.50
CA PRO A 91 13.74 9.60 -6.02
C PRO A 91 14.78 9.67 -7.14
N GLU A 92 14.37 9.41 -8.36
CA GLU A 92 15.19 9.57 -9.57
C GLU A 92 15.53 11.03 -9.90
N ASN A 93 14.84 12.00 -9.29
CA ASN A 93 15.03 13.42 -9.57
C ASN A 93 16.02 14.07 -8.59
N ALA A 94 16.76 15.06 -9.08
CA ALA A 94 17.76 15.78 -8.29
C ALA A 94 17.13 16.66 -7.18
N ASP A 95 15.87 17.05 -7.32
CA ASP A 95 15.11 17.87 -6.38
C ASP A 95 14.40 17.06 -5.27
N PHE A 96 14.58 15.74 -5.25
CA PHE A 96 14.01 14.89 -4.17
C PHE A 96 14.40 15.37 -2.76
N PRO A 97 15.64 15.83 -2.48
CA PRO A 97 15.98 16.36 -1.15
C PRO A 97 15.12 17.55 -0.72
N GLU A 98 14.74 18.42 -1.65
CA GLU A 98 13.82 19.55 -1.38
C GLU A 98 12.39 19.08 -1.09
N LEU A 99 11.94 18.02 -1.78
CA LEU A 99 10.65 17.38 -1.50
C LEU A 99 10.65 16.76 -0.11
N LEU A 100 11.73 16.07 0.26
CA LEU A 100 11.88 15.46 1.59
C LEU A 100 11.88 16.52 2.69
N GLU A 101 12.67 17.58 2.57
CA GLU A 101 12.69 18.69 3.52
C GLU A 101 11.29 19.30 3.69
N TRP A 102 10.62 19.56 2.57
CA TRP A 102 9.23 20.07 2.60
C TRP A 102 8.29 19.10 3.31
N ALA A 103 8.39 17.80 3.04
CA ALA A 103 7.51 16.77 3.63
C ALA A 103 7.67 16.67 5.14
N THR A 104 8.90 16.78 5.68
CA THR A 104 9.15 16.74 7.13
C THR A 104 8.50 17.89 7.88
N THR A 105 8.10 18.96 7.19
CA THR A 105 7.30 20.04 7.77
C THR A 105 5.79 19.75 7.84
N LYS A 106 5.34 18.60 7.27
CA LYS A 106 3.92 18.23 7.15
C LYS A 106 3.61 17.07 8.07
N VAL A 107 2.94 17.32 9.16
CA VAL A 107 2.55 16.29 10.16
C VAL A 107 1.66 15.18 9.58
N ASN A 108 1.07 15.39 8.41
CA ASN A 108 0.18 14.42 7.77
C ASN A 108 0.89 13.47 6.82
N ILE A 109 2.16 13.73 6.44
CA ILE A 109 2.94 12.83 5.58
C ILE A 109 3.66 11.83 6.48
N LEU A 110 3.38 10.55 6.28
CA LEU A 110 3.93 9.44 7.05
C LEU A 110 4.93 8.60 6.26
N GLY A 111 5.02 8.83 4.96
CA GLY A 111 5.94 8.13 4.08
C GLY A 111 5.80 8.58 2.63
N PHE A 112 6.57 7.92 1.79
CA PHE A 112 6.56 8.12 0.34
C PHE A 112 6.36 6.81 -0.40
N ARG A 113 5.76 6.89 -1.60
CA ARG A 113 5.72 5.79 -2.55
C ARG A 113 6.25 6.23 -3.92
N ARG A 114 7.00 5.32 -4.55
CA ARG A 114 7.28 5.37 -5.99
C ARG A 114 6.74 4.10 -6.63
N ILE A 115 5.80 4.22 -7.53
CA ILE A 115 5.31 3.11 -8.34
C ILE A 115 6.45 2.65 -9.26
N LEU A 116 6.86 1.38 -9.11
CA LEU A 116 7.95 0.78 -9.88
C LEU A 116 7.46 -0.30 -10.84
N HIS A 117 6.30 -0.89 -10.60
CA HIS A 117 5.76 -1.99 -11.42
C HIS A 117 5.43 -1.58 -12.88
N GLU A 118 5.19 -0.29 -13.13
CA GLU A 118 4.97 0.30 -14.45
C GLU A 118 6.23 0.94 -15.05
N MET A 119 7.36 0.87 -14.35
CA MET A 119 8.60 1.55 -14.73
C MET A 119 9.66 0.55 -15.21
N PRO A 120 10.65 1.01 -15.98
CA PRO A 120 11.83 0.19 -16.29
C PRO A 120 12.55 -0.26 -15.03
N ASP A 121 13.04 -1.50 -15.03
CA ASP A 121 13.71 -2.11 -13.88
C ASP A 121 14.95 -1.32 -13.43
N GLU A 122 15.65 -0.69 -14.38
CA GLU A 122 16.85 0.12 -14.17
C GLU A 122 16.59 1.36 -13.30
N LEU A 123 15.34 1.82 -13.21
CA LEU A 123 15.01 3.04 -12.45
C LEU A 123 15.42 2.89 -10.97
N SER A 124 15.02 1.81 -10.32
CA SER A 124 15.35 1.57 -8.91
C SER A 124 16.80 1.15 -8.67
N GLN A 125 17.53 0.80 -9.74
CA GLN A 125 18.95 0.47 -9.70
C GLN A 125 19.84 1.72 -9.81
N GLY A 126 19.29 2.85 -10.27
CA GLY A 126 20.01 4.10 -10.44
C GLY A 126 20.63 4.59 -9.13
N GLN A 127 21.90 5.03 -9.17
CA GLN A 127 22.61 5.51 -7.97
C GLN A 127 21.88 6.67 -7.30
N LEU A 128 21.42 7.65 -8.07
CA LEU A 128 20.67 8.81 -7.55
C LEU A 128 19.37 8.37 -6.84
N PHE A 129 18.63 7.42 -7.43
CA PHE A 129 17.42 6.86 -6.82
C PHE A 129 17.72 6.26 -5.44
N ARG A 130 18.72 5.37 -5.37
CA ARG A 130 19.12 4.68 -4.14
C ARG A 130 19.63 5.66 -3.08
N ASP A 131 20.47 6.62 -3.46
CA ASP A 131 21.00 7.63 -2.54
C ASP A 131 19.89 8.53 -1.99
N ASN A 132 18.92 8.88 -2.82
CA ASN A 132 17.77 9.68 -2.39
C ASN A 132 16.82 8.90 -1.46
N VAL A 133 16.53 7.62 -1.75
CA VAL A 133 15.74 6.80 -0.80
C VAL A 133 16.48 6.66 0.54
N LYS A 134 17.80 6.47 0.52
CA LYS A 134 18.60 6.40 1.76
C LYS A 134 18.51 7.65 2.63
N ARG A 135 18.20 8.83 2.07
CA ARG A 135 18.01 10.08 2.83
C ARG A 135 16.79 10.05 3.77
N LEU A 136 15.88 9.08 3.59
CA LEU A 136 14.78 8.88 4.54
C LEU A 136 15.26 8.32 5.89
N SER A 137 16.49 7.81 5.98
CA SER A 137 17.06 7.34 7.23
C SER A 137 16.95 8.40 8.33
N GLY A 138 16.38 8.02 9.49
CA GLY A 138 16.19 8.91 10.63
C GLY A 138 15.10 9.97 10.49
N SER A 139 14.38 10.05 9.36
CA SER A 139 13.28 11.01 9.17
C SER A 139 11.96 10.59 9.83
N GLY A 140 11.81 9.31 10.20
CA GLY A 140 10.55 8.72 10.64
C GLY A 140 9.55 8.42 9.51
N LEU A 141 9.91 8.68 8.24
CA LEU A 141 9.07 8.41 7.08
C LEU A 141 9.34 7.02 6.52
N THR A 142 8.29 6.31 6.10
CA THR A 142 8.40 5.02 5.40
C THR A 142 8.58 5.18 3.90
N PHE A 143 9.05 4.10 3.24
CA PHE A 143 9.07 4.04 1.78
C PHE A 143 8.29 2.81 1.30
N ASP A 144 7.18 3.05 0.59
CA ASP A 144 6.33 2.00 0.06
C ASP A 144 6.86 1.54 -1.32
N LEU A 145 7.04 0.23 -1.46
CA LEU A 145 7.53 -0.45 -2.66
C LEU A 145 6.36 -1.10 -3.39
N CYS A 146 5.96 -0.53 -4.52
CA CYS A 146 4.97 -1.11 -5.42
C CYS A 146 5.69 -1.73 -6.62
N VAL A 147 5.96 -3.04 -6.55
CA VAL A 147 6.77 -3.82 -7.49
C VAL A 147 6.04 -5.08 -7.93
N LEU A 148 6.30 -5.58 -9.14
CA LEU A 148 5.82 -6.90 -9.60
C LEU A 148 6.58 -8.04 -8.93
N GLY A 149 6.00 -9.23 -8.89
CA GLY A 149 6.65 -10.45 -8.37
C GLY A 149 8.04 -10.70 -8.96
N ARG A 150 8.23 -10.45 -10.27
CA ARG A 150 9.54 -10.56 -10.95
C ARG A 150 10.58 -9.53 -10.48
N GLN A 151 10.15 -8.42 -9.87
CA GLN A 151 11.01 -7.32 -9.39
C GLN A 151 11.37 -7.45 -7.90
N LEU A 152 10.92 -8.48 -7.20
CA LEU A 152 11.21 -8.66 -5.76
C LEU A 152 12.70 -8.73 -5.46
N GLY A 153 13.52 -9.26 -6.38
CA GLY A 153 14.98 -9.23 -6.26
C GLY A 153 15.54 -7.81 -6.27
N LEU A 154 15.03 -6.94 -7.14
CA LEU A 154 15.43 -5.52 -7.21
C LEU A 154 14.99 -4.76 -5.95
N ALA A 155 13.81 -5.08 -5.43
CA ALA A 155 13.34 -4.54 -4.15
C ALA A 155 14.29 -4.94 -3.01
N ALA A 156 14.72 -6.20 -2.95
CA ALA A 156 15.69 -6.68 -1.95
C ALA A 156 17.02 -5.91 -2.03
N GLU A 157 17.55 -5.68 -3.24
CA GLU A 157 18.77 -4.88 -3.42
C GLU A 157 18.61 -3.43 -2.92
N LEU A 158 17.44 -2.80 -3.16
CA LEU A 158 17.18 -1.44 -2.68
C LEU A 158 17.08 -1.41 -1.14
N VAL A 159 16.40 -2.39 -0.54
CA VAL A 159 16.28 -2.53 0.91
C VAL A 159 17.65 -2.73 1.56
N ASP A 160 18.50 -3.57 0.98
CA ASP A 160 19.89 -3.80 1.44
C ASP A 160 20.74 -2.52 1.36
N HIS A 161 20.51 -1.68 0.34
CA HIS A 161 21.22 -0.40 0.19
C HIS A 161 20.82 0.63 1.24
N CYS A 162 19.61 0.51 1.81
CA CYS A 162 19.01 1.48 2.74
C CYS A 162 18.61 0.81 4.08
N PRO A 163 19.55 0.25 4.86
CA PRO A 163 19.24 -0.58 6.03
C PRO A 163 18.51 0.17 7.16
N ASP A 164 18.64 1.50 7.22
CA ASP A 164 18.03 2.34 8.25
C ASP A 164 16.71 2.99 7.79
N VAL A 165 16.17 2.59 6.64
CA VAL A 165 14.87 3.04 6.12
C VAL A 165 13.85 1.94 6.38
N GLN A 166 12.67 2.29 6.92
CA GLN A 166 11.55 1.37 7.03
C GLN A 166 10.83 1.27 5.68
N PHE A 167 10.82 0.08 5.10
CA PHE A 167 10.11 -0.21 3.86
C PHE A 167 8.76 -0.88 4.10
N ILE A 168 7.82 -0.64 3.18
CA ILE A 168 6.52 -1.32 3.12
C ILE A 168 6.37 -1.93 1.73
N LEU A 169 6.21 -3.23 1.62
CA LEU A 169 5.93 -3.91 0.36
C LEU A 169 4.43 -3.88 0.07
N ASP A 170 4.01 -3.17 -0.94
CA ASP A 170 2.59 -3.10 -1.33
C ASP A 170 2.08 -4.43 -1.93
N HIS A 171 0.81 -4.75 -1.69
CA HIS A 171 0.01 -5.77 -2.39
C HIS A 171 0.64 -7.16 -2.45
N CYS A 172 1.29 -7.60 -1.38
CA CYS A 172 2.05 -8.87 -1.38
C CYS A 172 3.09 -8.95 -2.52
N GLY A 173 3.65 -7.81 -2.98
CA GLY A 173 4.57 -7.76 -4.11
C GLY A 173 3.90 -8.05 -5.45
N VAL A 174 2.66 -7.61 -5.63
CA VAL A 174 1.86 -7.70 -6.87
C VAL A 174 2.02 -9.05 -7.58
N PRO A 175 1.52 -10.16 -6.98
CA PRO A 175 1.59 -11.49 -7.59
C PRO A 175 0.69 -11.59 -8.83
N ASP A 176 1.13 -12.33 -9.85
CA ASP A 176 0.30 -12.69 -11.00
C ASP A 176 -0.62 -13.87 -10.64
N ILE A 177 -1.69 -13.59 -9.88
CA ILE A 177 -2.65 -14.60 -9.43
C ILE A 177 -3.44 -15.16 -10.63
N LYS A 178 -3.86 -14.29 -11.52
CA LYS A 178 -4.60 -14.69 -12.74
C LYS A 178 -3.78 -15.60 -13.64
N GLY A 179 -2.49 -15.33 -13.77
CA GLY A 179 -1.55 -16.18 -14.54
C GLY A 179 -1.10 -17.44 -13.79
N GLY A 180 -1.40 -17.56 -12.51
CA GLY A 180 -1.00 -18.70 -11.67
C GLY A 180 0.50 -18.75 -11.37
N GLU A 181 1.21 -17.65 -11.49
CA GLU A 181 2.65 -17.54 -11.22
C GLU A 181 2.90 -17.49 -9.71
N PHE A 182 3.11 -18.64 -9.09
CA PHE A 182 3.32 -18.75 -7.66
C PHE A 182 4.79 -18.97 -7.26
N GLU A 183 5.48 -19.92 -7.90
CA GLU A 183 6.79 -20.37 -7.41
C GLU A 183 7.88 -19.29 -7.48
N GLY A 184 7.97 -18.57 -8.60
CA GLY A 184 8.95 -17.49 -8.77
C GLY A 184 8.69 -16.34 -7.78
N TRP A 185 7.41 -15.95 -7.63
CA TRP A 185 6.98 -14.96 -6.67
C TRP A 185 7.27 -15.41 -5.21
N ALA A 186 6.91 -16.63 -4.84
CA ALA A 186 7.11 -17.17 -3.49
C ALA A 186 8.59 -17.20 -3.09
N LYS A 187 9.48 -17.58 -4.02
CA LYS A 187 10.93 -17.52 -3.81
C LYS A 187 11.41 -16.09 -3.57
N GLY A 188 10.91 -15.13 -4.37
CA GLY A 188 11.23 -13.71 -4.21
C GLY A 188 10.76 -13.16 -2.86
N MET A 189 9.52 -13.50 -2.44
CA MET A 189 8.95 -13.11 -1.15
C MET A 189 9.77 -13.64 0.02
N SER A 190 10.14 -14.93 -0.02
CA SER A 190 10.96 -15.56 1.02
C SER A 190 12.31 -14.85 1.15
N ALA A 191 12.97 -14.58 0.03
CA ALA A 191 14.24 -13.88 0.03
C ALA A 191 14.11 -12.45 0.58
N LEU A 192 13.09 -11.69 0.12
CA LEU A 192 12.87 -10.30 0.57
C LEU A 192 12.59 -10.22 2.07
N ALA A 193 11.82 -11.15 2.60
CA ALA A 193 11.41 -11.20 4.02
C ALA A 193 12.58 -11.43 5.01
N GLU A 194 13.77 -11.86 4.53
CA GLU A 194 14.97 -11.96 5.36
C GLU A 194 15.46 -10.60 5.90
N ARG A 195 15.05 -9.48 5.27
CA ARG A 195 15.41 -8.14 5.69
C ARG A 195 14.54 -7.69 6.85
N PRO A 196 15.11 -7.18 7.96
CA PRO A 196 14.33 -6.79 9.13
C PRO A 196 13.58 -5.46 8.95
N ASN A 197 14.02 -4.62 8.02
CA ASN A 197 13.50 -3.27 7.79
C ASN A 197 12.40 -3.19 6.71
N ILE A 198 11.72 -4.30 6.44
CA ILE A 198 10.58 -4.33 5.52
C ILE A 198 9.39 -5.07 6.13
N ILE A 199 8.21 -4.53 5.89
CA ILE A 199 6.90 -5.07 6.27
C ILE A 199 6.09 -5.32 5.00
N ALA A 200 5.29 -6.39 4.96
CA ALA A 200 4.42 -6.66 3.81
C ALA A 200 2.99 -6.17 4.06
N LYS A 201 2.43 -5.52 3.05
CA LYS A 201 1.04 -5.07 3.04
C LYS A 201 0.17 -6.06 2.29
N ILE A 202 -0.78 -6.67 2.99
CA ILE A 202 -1.82 -7.53 2.44
C ILE A 202 -2.97 -6.61 2.01
N SER A 203 -2.92 -6.12 0.77
CA SER A 203 -3.87 -5.13 0.27
C SER A 203 -4.32 -5.45 -1.14
N GLY A 204 -5.62 -5.29 -1.42
CA GLY A 204 -6.19 -5.33 -2.76
C GLY A 204 -5.92 -6.59 -3.58
N VAL A 205 -5.51 -7.70 -2.96
CA VAL A 205 -5.05 -8.93 -3.65
C VAL A 205 -6.07 -9.46 -4.66
N ILE A 206 -7.36 -9.25 -4.40
CA ILE A 206 -8.45 -9.64 -5.31
C ILE A 206 -8.40 -8.93 -6.66
N ALA A 207 -7.75 -7.77 -6.77
CA ALA A 207 -7.62 -7.03 -8.02
C ALA A 207 -6.66 -7.72 -9.02
N TYR A 208 -5.81 -8.62 -8.54
CA TYR A 208 -4.83 -9.36 -9.35
C TYR A 208 -5.29 -10.77 -9.72
N ALA A 209 -6.43 -11.20 -9.19
CA ALA A 209 -7.08 -12.45 -9.54
C ALA A 209 -7.92 -12.31 -10.84
N ASP A 210 -8.49 -13.40 -11.33
CA ASP A 210 -9.39 -13.33 -12.48
C ASP A 210 -10.71 -12.64 -12.07
N PRO A 211 -11.03 -11.45 -12.59
CA PRO A 211 -12.17 -10.66 -12.12
C PRO A 211 -13.53 -11.38 -12.28
N ASP A 212 -13.61 -12.30 -13.21
CA ASP A 212 -14.85 -13.00 -13.54
C ASP A 212 -15.00 -14.36 -12.82
N ASN A 213 -13.90 -14.92 -12.27
CA ASN A 213 -13.93 -16.31 -11.77
C ASN A 213 -12.89 -16.56 -10.65
N TRP A 214 -12.72 -15.65 -9.69
CA TRP A 214 -11.85 -15.93 -8.54
C TRP A 214 -12.64 -16.39 -7.31
N GLY A 215 -12.00 -17.19 -6.46
CA GLY A 215 -12.49 -17.58 -5.15
C GLY A 215 -11.42 -17.44 -4.08
N LEU A 216 -11.78 -17.77 -2.84
CA LEU A 216 -10.81 -17.69 -1.72
C LEU A 216 -9.58 -18.57 -1.92
N ASP A 217 -9.73 -19.70 -2.59
CA ASP A 217 -8.64 -20.65 -2.79
C ASP A 217 -7.61 -20.16 -3.81
N ASP A 218 -7.99 -19.23 -4.70
CA ASP A 218 -7.06 -18.63 -5.66
C ASP A 218 -6.13 -17.60 -4.99
N ILE A 219 -6.62 -16.86 -4.01
CA ILE A 219 -5.86 -15.82 -3.31
C ILE A 219 -5.20 -16.30 -2.01
N ARG A 220 -5.72 -17.39 -1.42
CA ARG A 220 -5.24 -17.97 -0.16
C ARG A 220 -3.74 -18.27 -0.16
N PRO A 221 -3.17 -18.96 -1.17
CA PRO A 221 -1.76 -19.30 -1.17
C PRO A 221 -0.85 -18.07 -1.06
N TYR A 222 -1.22 -16.97 -1.71
CA TYR A 222 -0.44 -15.74 -1.72
C TYR A 222 -0.50 -15.00 -0.39
N VAL A 223 -1.67 -14.95 0.24
CA VAL A 223 -1.84 -14.34 1.57
C VAL A 223 -1.11 -15.17 2.63
N GLU A 224 -1.32 -16.50 2.64
CA GLU A 224 -0.71 -17.40 3.63
C GLU A 224 0.82 -17.42 3.49
N HIS A 225 1.35 -17.48 2.27
CA HIS A 225 2.80 -17.45 2.06
C HIS A 225 3.42 -16.11 2.48
N THR A 226 2.74 -14.98 2.22
CA THR A 226 3.20 -13.67 2.71
C THR A 226 3.32 -13.67 4.23
N VAL A 227 2.31 -14.18 4.94
CA VAL A 227 2.34 -14.28 6.41
C VAL A 227 3.40 -15.27 6.89
N GLN A 228 3.56 -16.38 6.19
CA GLN A 228 4.61 -17.37 6.51
C GLN A 228 6.01 -16.76 6.42
N CYS A 229 6.28 -15.94 5.42
CA CYS A 229 7.58 -15.31 5.21
C CYS A 229 7.86 -14.18 6.20
N PHE A 230 6.89 -13.29 6.40
CA PHE A 230 7.08 -12.07 7.22
C PHE A 230 6.72 -12.26 8.69
N GLY A 231 5.94 -13.29 9.03
CA GLY A 231 5.36 -13.45 10.36
C GLY A 231 4.20 -12.50 10.62
N HIS A 232 3.42 -12.77 11.68
CA HIS A 232 2.26 -11.95 12.03
C HIS A 232 2.61 -10.53 12.45
N ASP A 233 3.83 -10.28 12.92
CA ASP A 233 4.26 -8.98 13.42
C ASP A 233 4.75 -8.03 12.31
N ARG A 234 5.01 -8.54 11.09
CA ARG A 234 5.48 -7.76 9.96
C ARG A 234 4.53 -7.80 8.76
N VAL A 235 3.23 -7.92 9.03
CA VAL A 235 2.16 -7.81 8.02
C VAL A 235 1.14 -6.78 8.45
N ILE A 236 0.65 -5.97 7.50
CA ILE A 236 -0.41 -4.98 7.71
C ILE A 236 -1.49 -5.14 6.64
N TRP A 237 -2.70 -4.73 6.96
CA TRP A 237 -3.83 -4.79 6.03
C TRP A 237 -4.10 -3.43 5.36
N GLY A 238 -4.53 -3.47 4.08
CA GLY A 238 -5.04 -2.33 3.35
C GLY A 238 -6.16 -2.73 2.39
N SER A 239 -7.03 -1.80 2.05
CA SER A 239 -8.13 -2.08 1.13
C SER A 239 -7.72 -2.04 -0.34
N ASP A 240 -6.80 -1.17 -0.68
CA ASP A 240 -6.51 -0.76 -2.06
C ASP A 240 -7.77 -0.24 -2.78
N SER A 241 -8.63 0.44 -2.02
CA SER A 241 -9.85 1.01 -2.59
C SER A 241 -9.53 2.32 -3.32
N PRO A 242 -10.04 2.56 -4.55
CA PRO A 242 -11.03 1.77 -5.28
C PRO A 242 -10.44 0.69 -6.21
N VAL A 243 -9.13 0.44 -6.26
CA VAL A 243 -8.51 -0.53 -7.17
C VAL A 243 -9.07 -1.95 -6.92
N CYS A 244 -9.35 -2.30 -5.67
CA CYS A 244 -10.00 -3.57 -5.32
C CYS A 244 -11.39 -3.77 -5.98
N ASN A 245 -12.00 -2.72 -6.58
CA ASN A 245 -13.22 -2.87 -7.35
C ASN A 245 -13.03 -3.74 -8.61
N LEU A 246 -11.80 -3.90 -9.09
CA LEU A 246 -11.48 -4.81 -10.19
C LEU A 246 -11.75 -6.27 -9.83
N GLY A 247 -11.70 -6.63 -8.54
CA GLY A 247 -11.99 -7.98 -8.04
C GLY A 247 -13.26 -8.07 -7.18
N GLY A 248 -14.17 -7.08 -7.24
CA GLY A 248 -15.46 -7.15 -6.52
C GLY A 248 -15.66 -6.11 -5.42
N GLY A 249 -14.64 -5.29 -5.12
CA GLY A 249 -14.76 -4.11 -4.28
C GLY A 249 -14.44 -4.31 -2.80
N LEU A 250 -14.53 -3.19 -2.07
CA LEU A 250 -14.13 -3.09 -0.66
C LEU A 250 -14.86 -4.10 0.24
N GLU A 251 -16.17 -4.23 0.09
CA GLU A 251 -16.99 -5.15 0.88
C GLU A 251 -16.56 -6.61 0.65
N THR A 252 -16.31 -6.98 -0.60
CA THR A 252 -15.84 -8.33 -1.00
C THR A 252 -14.46 -8.60 -0.42
N TRP A 253 -13.54 -7.64 -0.54
CA TRP A 253 -12.19 -7.79 0.00
C TRP A 253 -12.17 -7.91 1.53
N VAL A 254 -12.96 -7.10 2.24
CA VAL A 254 -13.09 -7.23 3.70
C VAL A 254 -13.69 -8.58 4.10
N ALA A 255 -14.68 -9.09 3.36
CA ALA A 255 -15.25 -10.42 3.62
C ALA A 255 -14.20 -11.52 3.36
N ALA A 256 -13.46 -11.44 2.27
CA ALA A 256 -12.43 -12.40 1.89
C ALA A 256 -11.32 -12.48 2.95
N ILE A 257 -10.73 -11.34 3.34
CA ILE A 257 -9.64 -11.35 4.33
C ILE A 257 -10.11 -11.81 5.70
N ARG A 258 -11.35 -11.52 6.10
CA ARG A 258 -11.93 -12.06 7.34
C ARG A 258 -12.10 -13.57 7.28
N ALA A 259 -12.52 -14.11 6.14
CA ALA A 259 -12.66 -15.56 5.94
C ALA A 259 -11.30 -16.26 5.93
N LEU A 260 -10.29 -15.68 5.27
CA LEU A 260 -8.91 -16.21 5.26
C LEU A 260 -8.28 -16.25 6.66
N THR A 261 -8.65 -15.32 7.53
CA THR A 261 -8.08 -15.17 8.88
C THR A 261 -9.00 -15.72 9.99
N ASP A 262 -10.12 -16.41 9.67
CA ASP A 262 -11.07 -16.86 10.70
C ASP A 262 -10.46 -17.87 11.68
N GLY A 263 -9.52 -18.70 11.22
CA GLY A 263 -8.78 -19.65 12.05
C GLY A 263 -7.65 -19.05 12.89
N TRP A 264 -7.29 -17.77 12.69
CA TRP A 264 -6.20 -17.13 13.39
C TRP A 264 -6.55 -16.77 14.83
N SER A 265 -5.52 -16.63 15.68
CA SER A 265 -5.73 -16.13 17.04
C SER A 265 -6.27 -14.69 17.01
N THR A 266 -6.91 -14.27 18.09
CA THR A 266 -7.40 -12.88 18.23
C THR A 266 -6.23 -11.90 18.16
N ASP A 267 -5.07 -12.27 18.67
CA ASP A 267 -3.87 -11.46 18.71
C ASP A 267 -3.25 -11.28 17.32
N ASP A 268 -3.13 -12.36 16.52
CA ASP A 268 -2.64 -12.30 15.14
C ASP A 268 -3.58 -11.48 14.24
N ARG A 269 -4.89 -11.61 14.43
CA ARG A 269 -5.87 -10.78 13.73
C ARG A 269 -5.76 -9.31 14.10
N ALA A 270 -5.54 -9.00 15.37
CA ALA A 270 -5.32 -7.64 15.83
C ALA A 270 -4.01 -7.08 15.28
N ALA A 271 -2.95 -7.89 15.21
CA ALA A 271 -1.67 -7.52 14.60
C ALA A 271 -1.87 -7.09 13.14
N LEU A 272 -2.44 -7.96 12.29
CA LEU A 272 -2.69 -7.67 10.88
C LEU A 272 -3.59 -6.44 10.67
N PHE A 273 -4.72 -6.39 11.41
CA PHE A 273 -5.79 -5.46 11.09
C PHE A 273 -5.61 -4.05 11.66
N HIS A 274 -4.79 -3.86 12.69
CA HIS A 274 -4.57 -2.51 13.22
C HIS A 274 -3.25 -2.32 14.00
N ARG A 275 -2.84 -3.27 14.88
CA ARG A 275 -1.75 -3.04 15.83
C ARG A 275 -0.41 -2.77 15.15
N ASN A 276 -0.07 -3.55 14.10
CA ASN A 276 1.19 -3.37 13.39
C ASN A 276 1.24 -2.03 12.67
N ALA A 277 0.13 -1.62 12.03
CA ALA A 277 0.05 -0.31 11.38
C ALA A 277 0.21 0.84 12.39
N GLN A 278 -0.41 0.73 13.58
CA GLN A 278 -0.25 1.71 14.64
C GLN A 278 1.20 1.79 15.13
N ALA A 279 1.89 0.65 15.24
CA ALA A 279 3.30 0.62 15.66
C ALA A 279 4.24 1.22 14.61
N VAL A 280 3.95 1.03 13.30
CA VAL A 280 4.78 1.56 12.21
C VAL A 280 4.74 3.10 12.16
N TRP A 281 3.57 3.70 12.34
CA TRP A 281 3.38 5.14 12.13
C TRP A 281 3.01 5.92 13.39
N ASP A 282 2.99 5.29 14.56
CA ASP A 282 2.61 5.89 15.85
C ASP A 282 1.26 6.64 15.80
N ILE A 283 0.18 5.97 15.30
CA ILE A 283 -1.13 6.55 14.98
C ILE A 283 -2.30 5.88 15.72
#